data_e0b062a393760a5fae23eeb0afc50ecb
#
_entry.id   e0b062a393760a5fae23eeb0afc50ecb
#
_cell.length_a   1.000
_cell.length_b   1.000
_cell.length_c   1.000
_cell.angle_alpha   90.00
_cell.angle_beta   90.00
_cell.angle_gamma   90.00
#
_symmetry.space_group_name_H-M   'P 1'
#
loop_
_entity.id
_entity.type
_entity.pdbx_description
1 polymer ?
#
loop_
_entity_poly.entity_id
_entity_poly.type
_entity_poly.pdbx_seq_one_letter_code
_entity_poly.pdbx_strand_id
1 'polypeptide(L)'
;DRAAKENELELIPCIQTLAHLGGIARWPEYANSCFDLNDILFVGEDRTYKLIDGMFATCAECFTSRRINIGMDEAHLVGLGKYLDKHGYENRFEILLKHLRRVSEIAEKYGFSSMMWSDMFFRLANGGEYYCVNNTLPQEVKDLVPKNISLIYWDYYSTDKSHFDAMIKAHKQFDNNIIFACGDSGWYGFAPHNQYAVFACESAIRSCIENDIEDIFVTCWKDDGAECPLFATLPVILSAAEFARGNFNIENIAKKFRRLTGICLENFVALDEVNLNAEKTNNPCKYMLYSDPFLGIFDKTLNVENGGFATVKEKLQIGTKNRKYGYIFRTLKSLCEALEIKYDLGVRTRAVYRKKDCAALKELLRDYKELEKRLKVFYRLFLTQWEKECKPNGFEKHDIRLGGLMQRIRHCHNILSEYLVGKREGISELEEDILPFNKE
;
A
#
# COMPACT_ATOMS: atom_id res chain seq x y z
N ASP A 1 -0.30 2.21 -24.36
CA ASP A 1 -1.07 3.26 -25.01
C ASP A 1 -2.13 2.71 -25.97
N ARG A 2 -1.80 1.76 -26.89
CA ARG A 2 -2.75 1.20 -27.86
C ARG A 2 -4.02 0.62 -27.20
N ALA A 3 -3.89 -0.22 -26.18
CA ALA A 3 -5.03 -0.81 -25.49
C ALA A 3 -5.90 0.24 -24.78
N ALA A 4 -5.31 1.33 -24.27
CA ALA A 4 -6.07 2.44 -23.69
C ALA A 4 -6.91 3.13 -24.78
N LYS A 5 -6.33 3.43 -25.94
CA LYS A 5 -7.06 4.04 -27.07
C LYS A 5 -8.19 3.15 -27.59
N GLU A 6 -7.96 1.83 -27.71
CA GLU A 6 -9.00 0.87 -28.12
C GLU A 6 -10.20 0.82 -27.15
N ASN A 7 -10.01 1.31 -25.91
CA ASN A 7 -11.05 1.41 -24.87
C ASN A 7 -11.45 2.86 -24.54
N GLU A 8 -11.12 3.81 -25.42
CA GLU A 8 -11.46 5.24 -25.24
C GLU A 8 -10.92 5.84 -23.93
N LEU A 9 -9.73 5.37 -23.50
CA LEU A 9 -9.05 5.84 -22.30
C LEU A 9 -7.80 6.63 -22.66
N GLU A 10 -7.56 7.73 -21.93
CA GLU A 10 -6.28 8.43 -21.94
C GLU A 10 -5.31 7.74 -20.97
N LEU A 11 -4.17 7.29 -21.46
CA LEU A 11 -3.11 6.75 -20.62
C LEU A 11 -2.08 7.84 -20.32
N ILE A 12 -2.11 8.34 -19.09
CA ILE A 12 -1.25 9.42 -18.59
C ILE A 12 -0.02 8.79 -17.92
N PRO A 13 1.21 9.12 -18.35
CA PRO A 13 2.41 8.64 -17.65
C PRO A 13 2.54 9.25 -16.26
N CYS A 14 3.02 8.44 -15.33
CA CYS A 14 3.42 8.84 -13.99
C CYS A 14 4.87 8.44 -13.77
N ILE A 15 5.73 9.40 -13.49
CA ILE A 15 7.16 9.20 -13.20
C ILE A 15 7.50 9.87 -11.88
N GLN A 16 8.51 9.33 -11.20
CA GLN A 16 9.07 9.99 -10.03
C GLN A 16 10.28 10.84 -10.45
N THR A 17 10.30 12.10 -10.04
CA THR A 17 11.37 13.03 -10.41
C THR A 17 12.16 13.59 -9.22
N LEU A 18 11.86 13.16 -7.98
CA LEU A 18 12.58 13.60 -6.78
C LEU A 18 12.82 12.47 -5.77
N ALA A 19 11.78 11.80 -5.28
CA ALA A 19 11.86 10.69 -4.31
C ALA A 19 11.29 9.39 -4.89
N HIS A 20 11.21 8.32 -4.08
CA HIS A 20 10.68 6.99 -4.47
C HIS A 20 11.44 6.29 -5.61
N LEU A 21 12.70 6.61 -5.79
CA LEU A 21 13.56 6.09 -6.87
C LEU A 21 14.48 4.95 -6.39
N GLY A 22 14.16 4.27 -5.29
CA GLY A 22 14.96 3.19 -4.73
C GLY A 22 15.30 2.07 -5.71
N GLY A 23 14.46 1.85 -6.73
CA GLY A 23 14.74 0.91 -7.82
C GLY A 23 15.97 1.30 -8.65
N ILE A 24 16.19 2.59 -8.87
CA ILE A 24 17.34 3.14 -9.61
C ILE A 24 18.52 3.34 -8.67
N ALA A 25 18.29 3.81 -7.45
CA ALA A 25 19.32 4.11 -6.46
C ALA A 25 20.20 2.91 -6.08
N ARG A 26 19.71 1.68 -6.28
CA ARG A 26 20.49 0.45 -6.03
C ARG A 26 21.63 0.22 -7.02
N TRP A 27 21.61 0.90 -8.17
CA TRP A 27 22.66 0.76 -9.19
C TRP A 27 23.80 1.74 -8.92
N PRO A 28 25.06 1.27 -8.72
CA PRO A 28 26.18 2.14 -8.34
C PRO A 28 26.41 3.32 -9.28
N GLU A 29 26.18 3.14 -10.58
CA GLU A 29 26.29 4.19 -11.60
C GLU A 29 25.41 5.41 -11.28
N TYR A 30 24.18 5.17 -10.82
CA TYR A 30 23.22 6.22 -10.46
C TYR A 30 23.35 6.63 -8.99
N ALA A 31 23.55 5.68 -8.07
CA ALA A 31 23.64 5.94 -6.63
C ALA A 31 24.69 7.00 -6.30
N ASN A 32 25.85 6.92 -6.97
CA ASN A 32 26.98 7.82 -6.70
C ASN A 32 26.82 9.21 -7.33
N SER A 33 26.07 9.33 -8.42
CA SER A 33 26.07 10.52 -9.27
C SER A 33 24.73 11.25 -9.35
N CYS A 34 23.60 10.59 -9.05
CA CYS A 34 22.26 11.16 -9.17
C CYS A 34 21.51 11.26 -7.84
N PHE A 35 21.97 10.59 -6.78
CA PHE A 35 21.24 10.52 -5.51
C PHE A 35 21.95 11.29 -4.40
N ASP A 36 21.17 12.08 -3.68
CA ASP A 36 21.57 12.83 -2.49
C ASP A 36 21.61 11.90 -1.27
N LEU A 37 20.46 11.41 -0.87
CA LEU A 37 20.27 10.53 0.29
C LEU A 37 19.21 9.48 -0.03
N ASN A 38 19.49 8.21 0.29
CA ASN A 38 18.58 7.08 0.05
C ASN A 38 18.08 7.03 -1.42
N ASP A 39 16.79 7.29 -1.62
CA ASP A 39 16.11 7.28 -2.92
C ASP A 39 15.75 8.68 -3.44
N ILE A 40 16.28 9.72 -2.80
CA ILE A 40 16.05 11.13 -3.14
C ILE A 40 17.15 11.61 -4.10
N LEU A 41 16.74 12.23 -5.20
CA LEU A 41 17.67 12.76 -6.20
C LEU A 41 18.48 13.95 -5.67
N PHE A 42 19.71 14.06 -6.17
CA PHE A 42 20.62 15.15 -5.85
C PHE A 42 20.27 16.39 -6.68
N VAL A 43 19.58 17.33 -6.06
CA VAL A 43 19.16 18.58 -6.69
C VAL A 43 20.38 19.41 -7.12
N GLY A 44 20.33 19.93 -8.33
CA GLY A 44 21.40 20.78 -8.88
C GLY A 44 22.47 20.03 -9.67
N GLU A 45 22.53 18.70 -9.60
CA GLU A 45 23.51 17.91 -10.34
C GLU A 45 23.08 17.66 -11.79
N ASP A 46 23.95 17.90 -12.75
CA ASP A 46 23.66 17.72 -14.18
C ASP A 46 23.22 16.28 -14.53
N ARG A 47 23.80 15.28 -13.88
CA ARG A 47 23.44 13.88 -14.10
C ARG A 47 22.03 13.55 -13.66
N THR A 48 21.54 14.18 -12.60
CA THR A 48 20.14 14.10 -12.16
C THR A 48 19.20 14.55 -13.28
N TYR A 49 19.49 15.72 -13.86
CA TYR A 49 18.60 16.25 -14.91
C TYR A 49 18.76 15.52 -16.27
N LYS A 50 19.91 14.92 -16.55
CA LYS A 50 20.06 14.00 -17.69
C LYS A 50 19.21 12.74 -17.53
N LEU A 51 19.15 12.17 -16.31
CA LEU A 51 18.27 11.05 -16.01
C LEU A 51 16.81 11.43 -16.23
N ILE A 52 16.36 12.56 -15.66
CA ILE A 52 14.99 13.06 -15.78
C ILE A 52 14.66 13.36 -17.24
N ASP A 53 15.54 14.02 -18.00
CA ASP A 53 15.34 14.31 -19.43
C ASP A 53 15.15 13.02 -20.24
N GLY A 54 15.92 11.98 -19.97
CA GLY A 54 15.75 10.65 -20.58
C GLY A 54 14.40 9.99 -20.24
N MET A 55 13.90 10.18 -19.02
CA MET A 55 12.58 9.69 -18.63
C MET A 55 11.47 10.42 -19.39
N PHE A 56 11.53 11.75 -19.52
CA PHE A 56 10.58 12.55 -20.30
C PHE A 56 10.65 12.22 -21.79
N ALA A 57 11.84 12.07 -22.37
CA ALA A 57 12.01 11.66 -23.75
C ALA A 57 11.29 10.33 -24.04
N THR A 58 11.49 9.34 -23.18
CA THR A 58 10.83 8.03 -23.28
C THR A 58 9.30 8.17 -23.17
N CYS A 59 8.81 8.98 -22.23
CA CYS A 59 7.37 9.24 -22.10
C CYS A 59 6.80 9.92 -23.36
N ALA A 60 7.51 10.90 -23.92
CA ALA A 60 7.08 11.61 -25.12
C ALA A 60 6.98 10.69 -26.35
N GLU A 61 7.84 9.70 -26.44
CA GLU A 61 7.85 8.69 -27.50
C GLU A 61 6.75 7.63 -27.32
N CYS A 62 6.53 7.17 -26.07
CA CYS A 62 5.67 6.02 -25.79
C CYS A 62 4.20 6.36 -25.57
N PHE A 63 3.87 7.60 -25.14
CA PHE A 63 2.52 8.00 -24.77
C PHE A 63 2.00 9.11 -25.68
N THR A 64 0.69 9.04 -25.98
CA THR A 64 0.02 10.12 -26.74
C THR A 64 -0.49 11.23 -25.86
N SER A 65 -0.79 10.95 -24.57
CA SER A 65 -1.12 11.98 -23.62
C SER A 65 0.01 13.03 -23.51
N ARG A 66 -0.37 14.27 -23.34
CA ARG A 66 0.55 15.36 -22.99
C ARG A 66 0.34 15.84 -21.55
N ARG A 67 -0.43 15.11 -20.76
CA ARG A 67 -0.46 15.20 -19.29
C ARG A 67 0.55 14.24 -18.71
N ILE A 68 1.24 14.62 -17.62
CA ILE A 68 2.20 13.77 -16.93
C ILE A 68 2.19 14.06 -15.43
N ASN A 69 2.17 13.01 -14.59
CA ASN A 69 2.44 13.15 -13.17
C ASN A 69 3.94 13.01 -12.94
N ILE A 70 4.54 14.04 -12.33
CA ILE A 70 5.98 14.14 -12.07
C ILE A 70 6.38 13.70 -10.66
N GLY A 71 5.44 13.22 -9.84
CA GLY A 71 5.69 12.73 -8.49
C GLY A 71 6.00 13.85 -7.50
N MET A 72 7.21 13.83 -6.94
CA MET A 72 7.78 14.77 -5.95
C MET A 72 7.18 14.70 -4.54
N ASP A 73 6.43 13.64 -4.23
CA ASP A 73 5.88 13.35 -2.92
C ASP A 73 6.94 12.81 -1.94
N GLU A 74 6.67 13.01 -0.66
CA GLU A 74 7.39 12.40 0.47
C GLU A 74 8.91 12.55 0.49
N ALA A 75 9.48 13.54 -0.19
CA ALA A 75 10.90 13.84 -0.18
C ALA A 75 11.35 14.48 1.15
N HIS A 76 11.05 13.82 2.28
CA HIS A 76 11.21 14.36 3.63
C HIS A 76 12.64 14.78 3.98
N LEU A 77 13.64 14.18 3.34
CA LEU A 77 15.05 14.41 3.62
C LEU A 77 15.76 15.18 2.49
N VAL A 78 15.01 15.84 1.60
CA VAL A 78 15.59 16.62 0.50
C VAL A 78 16.59 17.64 1.01
N GLY A 79 17.80 17.63 0.43
CA GLY A 79 18.88 18.55 0.79
C GLY A 79 19.62 18.23 2.10
N LEU A 80 19.39 17.06 2.71
CA LEU A 80 20.01 16.67 3.99
C LEU A 80 21.08 15.57 3.85
N GLY A 81 21.49 15.22 2.65
CA GLY A 81 22.54 14.26 2.37
C GLY A 81 23.78 14.92 1.77
N LYS A 82 24.24 14.43 0.61
CA LYS A 82 25.40 14.99 -0.12
C LYS A 82 25.20 16.46 -0.49
N TYR A 83 23.94 16.89 -0.64
CA TYR A 83 23.62 18.29 -0.87
C TYR A 83 24.09 19.16 0.30
N LEU A 84 23.76 18.76 1.53
CA LEU A 84 24.21 19.44 2.74
C LEU A 84 25.74 19.49 2.85
N ASP A 85 26.41 18.36 2.55
CA ASP A 85 27.88 18.27 2.58
C ASP A 85 28.54 19.23 1.58
N LYS A 86 27.93 19.41 0.41
CA LYS A 86 28.48 20.20 -0.69
C LYS A 86 28.18 21.70 -0.60
N HIS A 87 26.94 22.03 -0.17
CA HIS A 87 26.39 23.40 -0.25
C HIS A 87 26.16 24.05 1.12
N GLY A 88 26.24 23.29 2.21
CA GLY A 88 25.77 23.74 3.53
C GLY A 88 24.25 23.64 3.63
N TYR A 89 23.71 24.10 4.77
CA TYR A 89 22.27 24.12 4.99
C TYR A 89 21.59 25.22 4.16
N GLU A 90 20.67 24.82 3.30
CA GLU A 90 19.76 25.70 2.58
C GLU A 90 18.30 25.41 2.99
N ASN A 91 17.41 26.39 2.81
CA ASN A 91 15.99 26.17 3.04
C ASN A 91 15.47 25.08 2.07
N ARG A 92 14.96 23.98 2.64
CA ARG A 92 14.53 22.82 1.85
C ARG A 92 13.38 23.14 0.88
N PHE A 93 12.60 24.16 1.20
CA PHE A 93 11.55 24.64 0.31
C PHE A 93 12.16 25.27 -0.95
N GLU A 94 13.20 26.07 -0.81
CA GLU A 94 13.93 26.68 -1.95
C GLU A 94 14.62 25.60 -2.80
N ILE A 95 15.19 24.56 -2.17
CA ILE A 95 15.75 23.40 -2.88
C ILE A 95 14.67 22.70 -3.71
N LEU A 96 13.49 22.43 -3.13
CA LEU A 96 12.35 21.83 -3.83
C LEU A 96 11.93 22.68 -5.03
N LEU A 97 11.78 23.99 -4.84
CA LEU A 97 11.34 24.90 -5.90
C LEU A 97 12.36 25.05 -7.04
N LYS A 98 13.66 25.12 -6.69
CA LYS A 98 14.76 25.12 -7.66
C LYS A 98 14.68 23.86 -8.54
N HIS A 99 14.45 22.70 -7.89
CA HIS A 99 14.28 21.44 -8.59
C HIS A 99 13.02 21.43 -9.48
N LEU A 100 11.88 21.82 -8.93
CA LEU A 100 10.59 21.87 -9.63
C LEU A 100 10.65 22.72 -10.89
N ARG A 101 11.27 23.91 -10.83
CA ARG A 101 11.47 24.78 -12.02
C ARG A 101 12.24 24.06 -13.11
N ARG A 102 13.34 23.38 -12.73
CA ARG A 102 14.17 22.67 -13.70
C ARG A 102 13.46 21.48 -14.33
N VAL A 103 12.65 20.75 -13.54
CA VAL A 103 11.82 19.65 -14.05
C VAL A 103 10.71 20.17 -14.96
N SER A 104 10.10 21.31 -14.63
CA SER A 104 9.08 21.96 -15.46
C SER A 104 9.64 22.38 -16.82
N GLU A 105 10.84 22.98 -16.87
CA GLU A 105 11.53 23.32 -18.12
C GLU A 105 11.75 22.07 -19.01
N ILE A 106 12.11 20.94 -18.39
CA ILE A 106 12.26 19.67 -19.11
C ILE A 106 10.91 19.17 -19.62
N ALA A 107 9.85 19.23 -18.79
CA ALA A 107 8.50 18.84 -19.20
C ALA A 107 8.01 19.67 -20.39
N GLU A 108 8.17 20.97 -20.34
CA GLU A 108 7.81 21.91 -21.42
C GLU A 108 8.57 21.63 -22.72
N LYS A 109 9.86 21.30 -22.66
CA LYS A 109 10.68 20.88 -23.81
C LYS A 109 10.04 19.73 -24.60
N TYR A 110 9.36 18.82 -23.90
CA TYR A 110 8.66 17.67 -24.49
C TYR A 110 7.15 17.89 -24.69
N GLY A 111 6.66 19.11 -24.42
CA GLY A 111 5.26 19.50 -24.60
C GLY A 111 4.30 18.91 -23.57
N PHE A 112 4.78 18.55 -22.36
CA PHE A 112 3.95 18.05 -21.30
C PHE A 112 3.37 19.14 -20.41
N SER A 113 2.11 18.97 -20.02
CA SER A 113 1.45 19.65 -18.90
C SER A 113 1.61 18.81 -17.65
N SER A 114 2.31 19.34 -16.65
CA SER A 114 2.69 18.61 -15.44
C SER A 114 1.61 18.68 -14.36
N MET A 115 1.48 17.58 -13.61
CA MET A 115 0.81 17.52 -12.33
C MET A 115 1.73 16.88 -11.29
N MET A 116 1.63 17.26 -10.02
CA MET A 116 2.47 16.74 -8.95
C MET A 116 1.69 16.58 -7.65
N TRP A 117 2.18 15.72 -6.79
CA TRP A 117 1.65 15.57 -5.43
C TRP A 117 1.95 16.83 -4.61
N SER A 118 0.97 17.30 -3.85
CA SER A 118 1.03 18.59 -3.16
C SER A 118 1.61 18.53 -1.75
N ASP A 119 1.79 17.35 -1.18
CA ASP A 119 2.13 17.16 0.23
C ASP A 119 3.39 17.91 0.67
N MET A 120 4.43 17.95 -0.16
CA MET A 120 5.67 18.61 0.20
C MET A 120 5.53 20.11 0.46
N PHE A 121 4.58 20.79 -0.19
CA PHE A 121 4.33 22.21 0.09
C PHE A 121 3.76 22.42 1.49
N PHE A 122 2.86 21.53 1.93
CA PHE A 122 2.30 21.55 3.28
C PHE A 122 3.32 21.09 4.32
N ARG A 123 4.00 19.97 4.08
CA ARG A 123 4.97 19.40 5.02
C ARG A 123 6.11 20.35 5.34
N LEU A 124 6.68 21.01 4.33
CA LEU A 124 7.76 21.97 4.53
C LEU A 124 7.29 23.25 5.25
N ALA A 125 6.03 23.67 5.05
CA ALA A 125 5.45 24.81 5.73
C ALA A 125 5.02 24.51 7.17
N ASN A 126 4.72 23.24 7.51
CA ASN A 126 4.08 22.86 8.76
C ASN A 126 4.91 21.85 9.60
N GLY A 127 6.23 21.94 9.54
CA GLY A 127 7.08 21.10 10.40
C GLY A 127 7.02 19.60 10.12
N GLY A 128 6.61 19.20 8.91
CA GLY A 128 6.50 17.80 8.47
C GLY A 128 5.06 17.29 8.34
N GLU A 129 4.08 18.01 8.87
CA GLU A 129 2.67 17.61 8.83
C GLU A 129 2.02 17.99 7.49
N TYR A 130 1.28 17.03 6.89
CA TYR A 130 0.54 17.25 5.65
C TYR A 130 -0.90 17.70 5.90
N TYR A 131 -1.64 16.99 6.75
CA TYR A 131 -3.07 17.21 6.97
C TYR A 131 -3.35 18.36 7.95
N CYS A 132 -3.00 19.58 7.56
CA CYS A 132 -3.16 20.76 8.39
C CYS A 132 -4.39 21.56 7.98
N VAL A 133 -5.54 21.23 8.54
CA VAL A 133 -6.86 21.78 8.18
C VAL A 133 -7.05 23.27 8.49
N ASN A 134 -6.23 23.86 9.38
CA ASN A 134 -6.37 25.25 9.83
C ASN A 134 -5.25 26.19 9.37
N ASN A 135 -4.38 25.75 8.45
CA ASN A 135 -3.21 26.53 8.09
C ASN A 135 -3.46 27.48 6.92
N THR A 136 -3.10 28.74 7.17
CA THR A 136 -2.84 29.69 6.10
C THR A 136 -1.40 29.51 5.65
N LEU A 137 -1.19 29.04 4.43
CA LEU A 137 0.14 28.93 3.84
C LEU A 137 0.77 30.31 3.70
N PRO A 138 2.07 30.49 3.99
CA PRO A 138 2.77 31.74 3.76
C PRO A 138 2.63 32.19 2.32
N GLN A 139 2.47 33.50 2.09
CA GLN A 139 2.29 34.02 0.73
C GLN A 139 3.49 33.67 -0.17
N GLU A 140 4.68 33.73 0.38
CA GLU A 140 5.93 33.35 -0.29
C GLU A 140 5.90 31.92 -0.85
N VAL A 141 5.28 30.98 -0.10
CA VAL A 141 5.09 29.59 -0.53
C VAL A 141 4.17 29.52 -1.73
N LYS A 142 3.05 30.26 -1.69
CA LYS A 142 2.04 30.25 -2.76
C LYS A 142 2.53 30.88 -4.05
N ASP A 143 3.32 31.95 -3.95
CA ASP A 143 3.85 32.70 -5.11
C ASP A 143 4.96 31.94 -5.85
N LEU A 144 5.60 30.98 -5.16
CA LEU A 144 6.71 30.23 -5.72
C LEU A 144 6.30 28.99 -6.51
N VAL A 145 5.05 28.51 -6.35
CA VAL A 145 4.54 27.36 -7.10
C VAL A 145 4.18 27.79 -8.52
N PRO A 146 4.76 27.17 -9.57
CA PRO A 146 4.46 27.50 -10.96
C PRO A 146 2.98 27.31 -11.25
N LYS A 147 2.33 28.32 -11.85
CA LYS A 147 0.87 28.32 -12.10
C LYS A 147 0.41 27.33 -13.19
N ASN A 148 1.32 26.87 -14.02
CA ASN A 148 1.07 25.88 -15.07
C ASN A 148 1.14 24.41 -14.60
N ILE A 149 1.27 24.17 -13.28
CA ILE A 149 1.29 22.83 -12.69
C ILE A 149 -0.04 22.57 -11.96
N SER A 150 -0.66 21.41 -12.20
CA SER A 150 -1.80 20.96 -11.40
C SER A 150 -1.31 20.33 -10.10
N LEU A 151 -1.95 20.64 -8.97
CA LEU A 151 -1.62 20.08 -7.66
C LEU A 151 -2.57 18.92 -7.33
N ILE A 152 -1.99 17.76 -7.00
CA ILE A 152 -2.76 16.59 -6.61
C ILE A 152 -2.81 16.53 -5.09
N TYR A 153 -4.01 16.80 -4.54
CA TYR A 153 -4.33 16.52 -3.14
C TYR A 153 -4.67 15.04 -2.99
N TRP A 154 -3.91 14.30 -2.19
CA TRP A 154 -4.18 12.91 -1.88
C TRP A 154 -4.58 12.73 -0.42
N ASP A 155 -5.61 11.92 -0.18
CA ASP A 155 -6.05 11.57 1.16
C ASP A 155 -6.80 10.23 1.16
N TYR A 156 -6.35 9.32 2.03
CA TYR A 156 -6.83 7.93 2.11
C TYR A 156 -7.34 7.57 3.51
N TYR A 157 -7.19 8.46 4.48
CA TYR A 157 -7.23 8.13 5.90
C TYR A 157 -8.38 8.80 6.66
N SER A 158 -9.13 9.65 6.01
CA SER A 158 -10.32 10.30 6.59
C SER A 158 -11.61 9.76 5.99
N THR A 159 -12.65 9.74 6.80
CA THR A 159 -14.04 9.51 6.38
C THR A 159 -14.91 10.72 6.67
N ASP A 160 -14.33 11.77 7.24
CA ASP A 160 -15.04 13.00 7.61
C ASP A 160 -15.02 14.00 6.46
N LYS A 161 -16.21 14.32 5.93
CA LYS A 161 -16.37 15.30 4.86
C LYS A 161 -15.80 16.68 5.23
N SER A 162 -15.94 17.10 6.48
CA SER A 162 -15.46 18.41 6.94
C SER A 162 -13.93 18.52 6.86
N HIS A 163 -13.23 17.42 7.06
CA HIS A 163 -11.78 17.33 6.86
C HIS A 163 -11.41 17.59 5.38
N PHE A 164 -12.10 16.92 4.46
CA PHE A 164 -11.86 17.12 3.02
C PHE A 164 -12.18 18.56 2.57
N ASP A 165 -13.29 19.14 3.05
CA ASP A 165 -13.64 20.54 2.75
C ASP A 165 -12.53 21.50 3.21
N ALA A 166 -11.99 21.30 4.40
CA ALA A 166 -10.93 22.12 4.95
C ALA A 166 -9.62 21.99 4.16
N MET A 167 -9.25 20.75 3.79
CA MET A 167 -8.04 20.51 2.99
C MET A 167 -8.17 21.03 1.56
N ILE A 168 -9.30 20.87 0.91
CA ILE A 168 -9.54 21.46 -0.43
C ILE A 168 -9.44 22.97 -0.36
N LYS A 169 -10.03 23.60 0.66
CA LYS A 169 -9.90 25.04 0.88
C LYS A 169 -8.45 25.47 1.07
N ALA A 170 -7.64 24.68 1.79
CA ALA A 170 -6.22 24.94 1.95
C ALA A 170 -5.47 24.87 0.61
N HIS A 171 -5.76 23.88 -0.24
CA HIS A 171 -5.18 23.75 -1.57
C HIS A 171 -5.58 24.88 -2.52
N LYS A 172 -6.84 25.34 -2.47
CA LYS A 172 -7.31 26.46 -3.27
C LYS A 172 -6.58 27.79 -3.01
N GLN A 173 -5.80 27.89 -1.93
CA GLN A 173 -4.95 29.05 -1.69
C GLN A 173 -3.80 29.21 -2.71
N PHE A 174 -3.40 28.13 -3.41
CA PHE A 174 -2.34 28.18 -4.42
C PHE A 174 -2.81 28.78 -5.76
N ASP A 175 -4.11 28.90 -6.00
CA ASP A 175 -4.67 29.32 -7.28
C ASP A 175 -4.20 28.49 -8.50
N ASN A 176 -3.85 27.24 -8.25
CA ASN A 176 -3.53 26.22 -9.24
C ASN A 176 -4.73 25.30 -9.47
N ASN A 177 -4.77 24.60 -10.60
CA ASN A 177 -5.74 23.53 -10.79
C ASN A 177 -5.51 22.44 -9.76
N ILE A 178 -6.58 22.01 -9.05
CA ILE A 178 -6.53 20.98 -8.03
C ILE A 178 -7.15 19.71 -8.57
N ILE A 179 -6.42 18.61 -8.39
CA ILE A 179 -6.87 17.25 -8.66
C ILE A 179 -6.99 16.54 -7.31
N PHE A 180 -8.03 15.75 -7.10
CA PHE A 180 -8.14 14.95 -5.90
C PHE A 180 -7.77 13.49 -6.15
N ALA A 181 -7.05 12.86 -5.22
CA ALA A 181 -6.71 11.45 -5.26
C ALA A 181 -7.22 10.72 -4.01
N CYS A 182 -8.24 9.88 -4.16
CA CYS A 182 -8.63 8.89 -3.18
C CYS A 182 -7.88 7.57 -3.40
N GLY A 183 -8.06 6.58 -2.53
CA GLY A 183 -7.34 5.32 -2.61
C GLY A 183 -8.21 4.08 -2.48
N ASP A 184 -7.77 2.97 -3.07
CA ASP A 184 -8.48 1.70 -3.05
C ASP A 184 -8.18 0.85 -1.80
N SER A 185 -7.26 1.30 -0.94
CA SER A 185 -6.81 0.60 0.27
C SER A 185 -6.27 -0.82 0.01
N GLY A 186 -5.73 -1.08 -1.19
CA GLY A 186 -5.13 -2.36 -1.56
C GLY A 186 -3.70 -2.57 -1.07
N TRP A 187 -3.11 -1.60 -0.37
CA TRP A 187 -1.73 -1.64 0.13
C TRP A 187 -1.58 -2.23 1.54
N TYR A 188 -2.69 -2.50 2.25
CA TYR A 188 -2.65 -2.95 3.64
C TYR A 188 -2.20 -4.40 3.86
N GLY A 189 -1.99 -5.20 2.82
CA GLY A 189 -1.52 -6.58 2.91
C GLY A 189 -2.24 -7.49 1.91
N PHE A 190 -2.54 -8.73 2.31
CA PHE A 190 -3.12 -9.73 1.39
C PHE A 190 -4.59 -9.49 1.04
N ALA A 191 -5.35 -8.84 1.91
CA ALA A 191 -6.77 -8.58 1.71
C ALA A 191 -7.05 -7.09 1.56
N PRO A 192 -8.08 -6.70 0.78
CA PRO A 192 -8.48 -5.31 0.63
C PRO A 192 -9.20 -4.78 1.87
N HIS A 193 -9.48 -3.46 1.88
CA HIS A 193 -10.36 -2.77 2.81
C HIS A 193 -11.46 -2.01 2.04
N ASN A 194 -12.22 -2.74 1.22
CA ASN A 194 -13.21 -2.16 0.32
C ASN A 194 -14.26 -1.31 1.04
N GLN A 195 -14.79 -1.80 2.16
CA GLN A 195 -15.85 -1.09 2.89
C GLN A 195 -15.36 0.28 3.37
N TYR A 196 -14.18 0.32 3.98
CA TYR A 196 -13.56 1.55 4.44
C TYR A 196 -13.27 2.50 3.27
N ALA A 197 -12.63 1.99 2.21
CA ALA A 197 -12.24 2.79 1.05
C ALA A 197 -13.45 3.36 0.29
N VAL A 198 -14.53 2.60 0.13
CA VAL A 198 -15.79 3.10 -0.46
C VAL A 198 -16.36 4.24 0.37
N PHE A 199 -16.36 4.12 1.70
CA PHE A 199 -16.88 5.15 2.60
C PHE A 199 -16.03 6.42 2.60
N ALA A 200 -14.69 6.27 2.63
CA ALA A 200 -13.77 7.38 2.49
C ALA A 200 -13.91 8.10 1.15
N CYS A 201 -13.96 7.34 0.04
CA CYS A 201 -14.19 7.90 -1.29
C CYS A 201 -15.54 8.63 -1.42
N GLU A 202 -16.61 8.11 -0.81
CA GLU A 202 -17.92 8.79 -0.82
C GLU A 202 -17.82 10.18 -0.18
N SER A 203 -17.28 10.25 1.04
CA SER A 203 -17.13 11.51 1.78
C SER A 203 -16.27 12.53 1.02
N ALA A 204 -15.15 12.06 0.49
CA ALA A 204 -14.22 12.89 -0.28
C ALA A 204 -14.83 13.41 -1.59
N ILE A 205 -15.47 12.52 -2.37
CA ILE A 205 -16.04 12.90 -3.68
C ILE A 205 -17.24 13.85 -3.52
N ARG A 206 -18.03 13.71 -2.45
CA ARG A 206 -19.06 14.71 -2.12
C ARG A 206 -18.43 16.09 -1.89
N SER A 207 -17.33 16.15 -1.14
CA SER A 207 -16.58 17.39 -0.92
C SER A 207 -16.01 17.94 -2.24
N CYS A 208 -15.48 17.09 -3.12
CA CYS A 208 -14.98 17.49 -4.43
C CYS A 208 -16.07 18.13 -5.28
N ILE A 209 -17.26 17.51 -5.38
CA ILE A 209 -18.39 18.04 -6.16
C ILE A 209 -18.83 19.40 -5.61
N GLU A 210 -18.98 19.54 -4.29
CA GLU A 210 -19.39 20.81 -3.66
C GLU A 210 -18.33 21.91 -3.77
N ASN A 211 -17.08 21.55 -4.03
CA ASN A 211 -15.96 22.48 -4.18
C ASN A 211 -15.46 22.60 -5.63
N ASP A 212 -16.20 22.14 -6.63
CA ASP A 212 -15.87 22.26 -8.06
C ASP A 212 -14.51 21.64 -8.42
N ILE A 213 -14.15 20.49 -7.81
CA ILE A 213 -12.98 19.70 -8.21
C ILE A 213 -13.43 18.72 -9.29
N GLU A 214 -12.93 18.91 -10.51
CA GLU A 214 -13.38 18.16 -11.69
C GLU A 214 -12.59 16.85 -11.92
N ASP A 215 -11.28 16.86 -11.65
CA ASP A 215 -10.39 15.70 -11.85
C ASP A 215 -10.26 14.91 -10.55
N ILE A 216 -10.62 13.62 -10.60
CA ILE A 216 -10.54 12.69 -9.45
C ILE A 216 -9.76 11.44 -9.86
N PHE A 217 -8.74 11.07 -9.09
CA PHE A 217 -7.98 9.83 -9.23
C PHE A 217 -8.38 8.82 -8.16
N VAL A 218 -8.32 7.53 -8.49
CA VAL A 218 -8.33 6.43 -7.53
C VAL A 218 -6.95 5.79 -7.57
N THR A 219 -6.16 5.99 -6.52
CA THR A 219 -4.85 5.36 -6.43
C THR A 219 -4.99 3.90 -6.02
N CYS A 220 -4.19 3.05 -6.64
CA CYS A 220 -4.16 1.61 -6.37
C CYS A 220 -2.74 1.21 -5.95
N TRP A 221 -2.24 1.83 -4.88
CA TRP A 221 -0.92 1.55 -4.33
C TRP A 221 -0.79 0.09 -3.92
N LYS A 222 0.38 -0.48 -4.12
CA LYS A 222 0.71 -1.87 -3.76
C LYS A 222 2.01 -1.92 -2.98
N ASP A 223 2.09 -1.09 -1.94
CA ASP A 223 3.23 -0.98 -1.05
C ASP A 223 3.62 -2.34 -0.46
N ASP A 224 4.88 -2.48 -0.09
CA ASP A 224 5.39 -3.60 0.68
C ASP A 224 5.22 -5.01 0.10
N GLY A 225 4.99 -5.15 -1.18
CA GLY A 225 5.03 -6.46 -1.82
C GLY A 225 3.86 -6.80 -2.73
N ALA A 226 2.88 -5.90 -2.89
CA ALA A 226 1.74 -6.10 -3.80
C ALA A 226 0.94 -7.40 -3.54
N GLU A 227 0.76 -7.77 -2.27
CA GLU A 227 0.11 -9.02 -1.89
C GLU A 227 -1.39 -9.03 -2.20
N CYS A 228 -2.07 -7.87 -2.07
CA CYS A 228 -3.50 -7.77 -2.37
C CYS A 228 -3.75 -7.99 -3.86
N PRO A 229 -4.71 -8.87 -4.24
CA PRO A 229 -5.07 -9.07 -5.64
C PRO A 229 -5.52 -7.74 -6.26
N LEU A 230 -5.02 -7.43 -7.47
CA LEU A 230 -5.30 -6.17 -8.16
C LEU A 230 -6.80 -5.91 -8.33
N PHE A 231 -7.55 -6.94 -8.68
CA PHE A 231 -9.00 -6.83 -8.89
C PHE A 231 -9.84 -7.04 -7.63
N ALA A 232 -9.24 -7.24 -6.45
CA ALA A 232 -9.98 -7.35 -5.21
C ALA A 232 -10.62 -6.01 -4.78
N THR A 233 -10.11 -4.89 -5.28
CA THR A 233 -10.57 -3.53 -4.98
C THR A 233 -11.54 -2.94 -6.03
N LEU A 234 -12.06 -3.76 -6.95
CA LEU A 234 -13.08 -3.32 -7.91
C LEU A 234 -14.31 -2.65 -7.31
N PRO A 235 -14.80 -3.03 -6.09
CA PRO A 235 -15.87 -2.28 -5.43
C PRO A 235 -15.58 -0.79 -5.28
N VAL A 236 -14.35 -0.44 -4.89
CA VAL A 236 -13.92 0.96 -4.69
C VAL A 236 -13.89 1.71 -6.02
N ILE A 237 -13.24 1.11 -7.05
CA ILE A 237 -13.09 1.74 -8.35
C ILE A 237 -14.46 2.03 -9.00
N LEU A 238 -15.39 1.06 -8.94
CA LEU A 238 -16.73 1.28 -9.48
C LEU A 238 -17.51 2.33 -8.67
N SER A 239 -17.46 2.23 -7.33
CA SER A 239 -18.18 3.17 -6.46
C SER A 239 -17.67 4.60 -6.65
N ALA A 240 -16.37 4.82 -6.68
CA ALA A 240 -15.79 6.14 -6.92
C ALA A 240 -16.22 6.70 -8.28
N ALA A 241 -16.22 5.88 -9.34
CA ALA A 241 -16.69 6.30 -10.67
C ALA A 241 -18.19 6.64 -10.70
N GLU A 242 -19.03 5.97 -9.91
CA GLU A 242 -20.46 6.29 -9.79
C GLU A 242 -20.68 7.54 -8.93
N PHE A 243 -19.95 7.69 -7.83
CA PHE A 243 -19.99 8.89 -6.98
C PHE A 243 -19.60 10.14 -7.75
N ALA A 244 -18.52 10.08 -8.54
CA ALA A 244 -18.08 11.19 -9.39
C ALA A 244 -19.14 11.63 -10.43
N ARG A 245 -20.07 10.72 -10.79
CA ARG A 245 -21.23 11.04 -11.64
C ARG A 245 -22.47 11.49 -10.86
N GLY A 246 -22.35 11.67 -9.55
CA GLY A 246 -23.46 12.05 -8.67
C GLY A 246 -24.37 10.88 -8.28
N ASN A 247 -24.02 9.64 -8.60
CA ASN A 247 -24.80 8.46 -8.19
C ASN A 247 -24.28 7.87 -6.88
N PHE A 248 -24.94 8.20 -5.79
CA PHE A 248 -24.62 7.70 -4.43
C PHE A 248 -25.57 6.58 -3.96
N ASN A 249 -26.38 6.04 -4.86
CA ASN A 249 -27.32 4.96 -4.51
C ASN A 249 -26.59 3.61 -4.55
N ILE A 250 -26.30 3.06 -3.37
CA ILE A 250 -25.53 1.80 -3.22
C ILE A 250 -26.25 0.60 -3.87
N GLU A 251 -27.59 0.57 -3.91
CA GLU A 251 -28.31 -0.52 -4.56
C GLU A 251 -28.12 -0.51 -6.08
N ASN A 252 -28.08 0.70 -6.69
CA ASN A 252 -27.81 0.86 -8.11
C ASN A 252 -26.37 0.46 -8.44
N ILE A 253 -25.42 0.85 -7.58
CA ILE A 253 -24.02 0.46 -7.70
C ILE A 253 -23.88 -1.06 -7.59
N ALA A 254 -24.52 -1.69 -6.62
CA ALA A 254 -24.49 -3.15 -6.43
C ALA A 254 -25.08 -3.92 -7.65
N LYS A 255 -26.19 -3.44 -8.20
CA LYS A 255 -26.77 -4.02 -9.44
C LYS A 255 -25.80 -3.90 -10.62
N LYS A 256 -25.15 -2.74 -10.78
CA LYS A 256 -24.16 -2.51 -11.83
C LYS A 256 -22.92 -3.37 -11.63
N PHE A 257 -22.42 -3.48 -10.40
CA PHE A 257 -21.29 -4.33 -10.04
C PHE A 257 -21.54 -5.79 -10.42
N ARG A 258 -22.69 -6.33 -10.01
CA ARG A 258 -23.07 -7.70 -10.34
C ARG A 258 -23.17 -7.95 -11.84
N ARG A 259 -23.69 -6.99 -12.60
CA ARG A 259 -23.76 -7.06 -14.06
C ARG A 259 -22.37 -7.13 -14.70
N LEU A 260 -21.40 -6.35 -14.20
CA LEU A 260 -20.04 -6.26 -14.75
C LEU A 260 -19.15 -7.45 -14.35
N THR A 261 -19.31 -7.95 -13.12
CA THR A 261 -18.41 -8.96 -12.54
C THR A 261 -18.99 -10.36 -12.50
N GLY A 262 -20.32 -10.49 -12.52
CA GLY A 262 -21.03 -11.76 -12.29
C GLY A 262 -21.04 -12.19 -10.82
N ILE A 263 -20.63 -11.32 -9.88
CA ILE A 263 -20.60 -11.57 -8.43
C ILE A 263 -21.35 -10.44 -7.72
N CYS A 264 -22.06 -10.73 -6.65
CA CYS A 264 -22.69 -9.71 -5.82
C CYS A 264 -21.62 -8.85 -5.13
N LEU A 265 -21.92 -7.55 -4.96
CA LEU A 265 -21.00 -6.60 -4.32
C LEU A 265 -20.64 -7.05 -2.91
N GLU A 266 -21.59 -7.53 -2.14
CA GLU A 266 -21.42 -7.99 -0.76
C GLU A 266 -20.40 -9.16 -0.69
N ASN A 267 -20.39 -10.04 -1.68
CA ASN A 267 -19.42 -11.14 -1.73
C ASN A 267 -17.99 -10.64 -2.00
N PHE A 268 -17.82 -9.56 -2.76
CA PHE A 268 -16.50 -8.92 -2.92
C PHE A 268 -16.09 -8.19 -1.65
N VAL A 269 -16.99 -7.48 -1.00
CA VAL A 269 -16.72 -6.80 0.28
C VAL A 269 -16.36 -7.81 1.37
N ALA A 270 -16.89 -9.04 1.33
CA ALA A 270 -16.50 -10.11 2.25
C ALA A 270 -15.00 -10.49 2.18
N LEU A 271 -14.26 -10.09 1.12
CA LEU A 271 -12.80 -10.24 1.07
C LEU A 271 -12.09 -9.44 2.17
N ASP A 272 -12.67 -8.34 2.63
CA ASP A 272 -12.14 -7.50 3.71
C ASP A 272 -12.07 -8.27 5.04
N GLU A 273 -12.96 -9.25 5.22
CA GLU A 273 -13.09 -10.01 6.47
C GLU A 273 -11.85 -10.86 6.81
N VAL A 274 -10.95 -11.08 5.86
CA VAL A 274 -9.66 -11.74 6.11
C VAL A 274 -8.78 -10.91 7.06
N ASN A 275 -9.06 -9.61 7.22
CA ASN A 275 -8.33 -8.71 8.10
C ASN A 275 -8.91 -8.61 9.53
N LEU A 276 -9.93 -9.39 9.90
CA LEU A 276 -10.82 -9.14 11.03
C LEU A 276 -10.23 -9.17 12.44
N ASN A 277 -9.03 -9.72 12.65
CA ASN A 277 -8.65 -10.08 14.03
C ASN A 277 -7.46 -9.31 14.60
N ALA A 278 -7.10 -8.14 14.04
CA ALA A 278 -6.05 -7.31 14.60
C ALA A 278 -6.53 -5.86 14.76
N GLU A 279 -6.89 -5.48 15.97
CA GLU A 279 -7.47 -4.17 16.29
C GLU A 279 -6.47 -3.01 16.17
N LYS A 280 -5.16 -3.27 16.24
CA LYS A 280 -4.13 -2.22 16.37
C LYS A 280 -3.06 -2.21 15.27
N THR A 281 -3.32 -2.82 14.12
CA THR A 281 -2.35 -2.86 13.01
C THR A 281 -2.99 -2.59 11.66
N ASN A 282 -2.25 -1.93 10.79
CA ASN A 282 -2.69 -1.61 9.43
C ASN A 282 -2.63 -2.81 8.46
N ASN A 283 -1.96 -3.93 8.85
CA ASN A 283 -1.79 -5.12 8.00
C ASN A 283 -2.16 -6.41 8.76
N PRO A 284 -3.41 -6.54 9.26
CA PRO A 284 -3.73 -7.56 10.25
C PRO A 284 -3.45 -8.99 9.79
N CYS A 285 -3.94 -9.42 8.63
CA CYS A 285 -3.69 -10.79 8.15
C CYS A 285 -2.20 -11.04 7.82
N LYS A 286 -1.47 -10.04 7.37
CA LYS A 286 -0.03 -10.12 7.09
C LYS A 286 0.77 -10.30 8.37
N TYR A 287 0.49 -9.53 9.42
CA TYR A 287 1.14 -9.68 10.73
C TYR A 287 0.82 -11.04 11.37
N MET A 288 -0.42 -11.48 11.33
CA MET A 288 -0.80 -12.81 11.81
C MET A 288 -0.07 -13.93 11.06
N LEU A 289 0.08 -13.80 9.74
CA LEU A 289 0.78 -14.80 8.93
C LEU A 289 2.27 -14.87 9.27
N TYR A 290 2.95 -13.73 9.39
CA TYR A 290 4.41 -13.66 9.57
C TYR A 290 4.85 -13.58 11.03
N SER A 291 3.94 -13.44 12.02
CA SER A 291 4.30 -13.47 13.43
C SER A 291 5.07 -14.76 13.77
N ASP A 292 6.25 -14.61 14.36
CA ASP A 292 7.06 -15.75 14.76
C ASP A 292 6.42 -16.48 15.94
N PRO A 293 6.19 -17.83 15.85
CA PRO A 293 5.48 -18.56 16.89
C PRO A 293 6.21 -18.64 18.24
N PHE A 294 7.53 -18.45 18.25
CA PHE A 294 8.32 -18.51 19.49
C PHE A 294 8.59 -17.10 20.02
N LEU A 295 8.94 -16.14 19.16
CA LEU A 295 9.22 -14.76 19.57
C LEU A 295 7.95 -13.99 19.93
N GLY A 296 6.84 -14.24 19.23
CA GLY A 296 5.51 -13.74 19.59
C GLY A 296 5.37 -12.21 19.58
N ILE A 297 6.14 -11.50 18.74
CA ILE A 297 6.19 -10.03 18.75
C ILE A 297 4.84 -9.36 18.52
N PHE A 298 3.93 -10.03 17.79
CA PHE A 298 2.57 -9.55 17.53
C PHE A 298 1.51 -10.19 18.43
N ASP A 299 1.87 -11.07 19.35
CA ASP A 299 0.89 -11.82 20.15
C ASP A 299 -0.02 -10.92 20.99
N LYS A 300 0.49 -9.76 21.46
CA LYS A 300 -0.29 -8.78 22.23
C LYS A 300 -1.26 -7.95 21.36
N THR A 301 -1.12 -7.97 20.04
CA THR A 301 -2.01 -7.28 19.11
C THR A 301 -3.19 -8.14 18.64
N LEU A 302 -3.16 -9.44 18.99
CA LEU A 302 -4.19 -10.38 18.54
C LEU A 302 -5.39 -10.34 19.47
N ASN A 303 -6.58 -10.26 18.88
CA ASN A 303 -7.82 -10.56 19.58
C ASN A 303 -8.09 -12.07 19.47
N VAL A 304 -7.58 -12.83 20.44
CA VAL A 304 -7.59 -14.32 20.44
C VAL A 304 -9.01 -14.89 20.53
N GLU A 305 -9.98 -14.10 21.03
CA GLU A 305 -11.36 -14.57 21.22
C GLU A 305 -12.17 -14.62 19.90
N ASN A 306 -11.70 -13.94 18.85
CA ASN A 306 -12.40 -13.79 17.58
C ASN A 306 -11.74 -14.53 16.40
N GLY A 307 -11.32 -15.76 16.56
CA GLY A 307 -10.70 -16.59 15.52
C GLY A 307 -11.62 -16.93 14.32
N GLY A 308 -12.36 -15.97 13.79
CA GLY A 308 -13.43 -16.12 12.80
C GLY A 308 -13.06 -16.64 11.41
N PHE A 309 -11.82 -17.08 11.18
CA PHE A 309 -11.37 -17.53 9.85
C PHE A 309 -12.16 -18.70 9.27
N ALA A 310 -12.73 -19.58 10.10
CA ALA A 310 -13.62 -20.65 9.66
C ALA A 310 -14.88 -20.07 8.98
N THR A 311 -15.52 -19.08 9.59
CA THR A 311 -16.68 -18.39 9.03
C THR A 311 -16.33 -17.60 7.77
N VAL A 312 -15.20 -16.88 7.79
CA VAL A 312 -14.72 -16.11 6.63
C VAL A 312 -14.48 -17.01 5.42
N LYS A 313 -13.78 -18.12 5.60
CA LYS A 313 -13.51 -19.07 4.52
C LYS A 313 -14.79 -19.66 3.89
N GLU A 314 -15.85 -19.88 4.69
CA GLU A 314 -17.15 -20.33 4.19
C GLU A 314 -17.82 -19.25 3.32
N LYS A 315 -17.80 -17.99 3.76
CA LYS A 315 -18.31 -16.85 2.97
C LYS A 315 -17.55 -16.72 1.64
N LEU A 316 -16.22 -16.84 1.65
CA LEU A 316 -15.40 -16.76 0.44
C LEU A 316 -15.66 -17.91 -0.54
N GLN A 317 -16.17 -19.06 -0.08
CA GLN A 317 -16.46 -20.21 -0.93
C GLN A 317 -17.39 -19.87 -2.10
N ILE A 318 -18.31 -18.93 -1.91
CA ILE A 318 -19.30 -18.52 -2.93
C ILE A 318 -18.62 -17.99 -4.19
N GLY A 319 -17.56 -17.16 -4.03
CA GLY A 319 -16.84 -16.54 -5.14
C GLY A 319 -15.88 -17.48 -5.88
N THR A 320 -15.46 -18.59 -5.28
CA THR A 320 -14.39 -19.46 -5.81
C THR A 320 -14.68 -20.06 -7.19
N LYS A 321 -15.98 -20.23 -7.54
CA LYS A 321 -16.43 -20.82 -8.83
C LYS A 321 -16.55 -19.81 -9.97
N ASN A 322 -16.41 -18.50 -9.69
CA ASN A 322 -16.46 -17.48 -10.74
C ASN A 322 -15.31 -17.66 -11.72
N ARG A 323 -15.62 -17.62 -13.01
CA ARG A 323 -14.62 -17.88 -14.08
C ARG A 323 -13.55 -16.79 -14.15
N LYS A 324 -13.92 -15.52 -13.94
CA LYS A 324 -13.02 -14.36 -14.09
C LYS A 324 -12.26 -14.06 -12.81
N TYR A 325 -12.95 -13.98 -11.68
CA TYR A 325 -12.40 -13.51 -10.41
C TYR A 325 -12.26 -14.60 -9.33
N GLY A 326 -12.64 -15.84 -9.60
CA GLY A 326 -12.62 -16.92 -8.62
C GLY A 326 -11.24 -17.24 -8.06
N TYR A 327 -10.17 -16.90 -8.76
CA TYR A 327 -8.80 -17.07 -8.25
C TYR A 327 -8.54 -16.19 -7.03
N ILE A 328 -9.07 -14.96 -6.97
CA ILE A 328 -8.98 -14.05 -5.81
C ILE A 328 -9.55 -14.74 -4.56
N PHE A 329 -10.79 -15.25 -4.70
CA PHE A 329 -11.46 -15.94 -3.60
C PHE A 329 -10.74 -17.23 -3.18
N ARG A 330 -10.18 -18.00 -4.12
CA ARG A 330 -9.39 -19.19 -3.80
C ARG A 330 -8.12 -18.86 -3.06
N THR A 331 -7.39 -17.81 -3.46
CA THR A 331 -6.17 -17.38 -2.79
C THR A 331 -6.48 -16.95 -1.35
N LEU A 332 -7.42 -16.02 -1.15
CA LEU A 332 -7.75 -15.51 0.18
C LEU A 332 -8.41 -16.57 1.07
N LYS A 333 -9.24 -17.47 0.49
CA LYS A 333 -9.75 -18.61 1.24
C LYS A 333 -8.64 -19.52 1.75
N SER A 334 -7.63 -19.81 0.92
CA SER A 334 -6.49 -20.65 1.35
C SER A 334 -5.61 -19.95 2.38
N LEU A 335 -5.53 -18.61 2.36
CA LEU A 335 -4.92 -17.83 3.43
C LEU A 335 -5.69 -18.00 4.74
N CYS A 336 -7.03 -17.89 4.71
CA CYS A 336 -7.86 -18.17 5.89
C CYS A 336 -7.64 -19.58 6.44
N GLU A 337 -7.53 -20.60 5.56
CA GLU A 337 -7.24 -21.98 5.97
C GLU A 337 -5.89 -22.11 6.70
N ALA A 338 -4.87 -21.36 6.30
CA ALA A 338 -3.60 -21.30 7.02
C ALA A 338 -3.71 -20.51 8.33
N LEU A 339 -4.44 -19.37 8.31
CA LEU A 339 -4.61 -18.50 9.46
C LEU A 339 -5.47 -19.13 10.56
N GLU A 340 -6.42 -20.02 10.25
CA GLU A 340 -7.14 -20.81 11.27
C GLU A 340 -6.22 -21.51 12.28
N ILE A 341 -5.02 -21.91 11.83
CA ILE A 341 -4.04 -22.55 12.71
C ILE A 341 -3.03 -21.54 13.20
N LYS A 342 -2.58 -20.64 12.30
CA LYS A 342 -1.39 -19.81 12.52
C LYS A 342 -1.64 -18.64 13.46
N TYR A 343 -2.85 -18.05 13.45
CA TYR A 343 -3.11 -16.76 14.07
C TYR A 343 -2.77 -16.71 15.57
N ASP A 344 -3.08 -17.78 16.31
CA ASP A 344 -2.85 -17.91 17.75
C ASP A 344 -1.81 -19.00 18.12
N LEU A 345 -1.16 -19.59 17.12
CA LEU A 345 -0.26 -20.73 17.32
C LEU A 345 0.88 -20.39 18.30
N GLY A 346 1.45 -19.20 18.23
CA GLY A 346 2.50 -18.73 19.14
C GLY A 346 1.99 -18.64 20.58
N VAL A 347 0.83 -18.01 20.78
CA VAL A 347 0.18 -17.86 22.09
C VAL A 347 -0.09 -19.22 22.71
N ARG A 348 -0.70 -20.14 21.95
CA ARG A 348 -0.97 -21.53 22.40
C ARG A 348 0.32 -22.29 22.73
N THR A 349 1.33 -22.17 21.87
CA THR A 349 2.62 -22.86 22.07
C THR A 349 3.28 -22.40 23.36
N ARG A 350 3.38 -21.10 23.61
CA ARG A 350 3.96 -20.53 24.81
C ARG A 350 3.18 -20.92 26.08
N ALA A 351 1.86 -20.87 26.03
CA ALA A 351 1.00 -21.24 27.14
C ALA A 351 1.14 -22.72 27.53
N VAL A 352 1.16 -23.62 26.55
CA VAL A 352 1.31 -25.08 26.77
C VAL A 352 2.72 -25.41 27.23
N TYR A 353 3.75 -24.78 26.66
CA TYR A 353 5.15 -24.97 27.07
C TYR A 353 5.37 -24.56 28.53
N ARG A 354 4.90 -23.36 28.94
CA ARG A 354 5.03 -22.87 30.33
C ARG A 354 4.30 -23.74 31.34
N LYS A 355 3.20 -24.40 30.94
CA LYS A 355 2.49 -25.40 31.77
C LYS A 355 3.17 -26.75 31.77
N LYS A 356 4.21 -26.98 30.97
CA LYS A 356 4.89 -28.27 30.76
C LYS A 356 3.93 -29.41 30.37
N ASP A 357 2.86 -29.10 29.65
CA ASP A 357 1.85 -30.05 29.20
C ASP A 357 2.33 -30.80 27.95
N CYS A 358 2.99 -31.94 28.16
CA CYS A 358 3.52 -32.75 27.07
C CYS A 358 2.42 -33.33 26.14
N ALA A 359 1.20 -33.55 26.65
CA ALA A 359 0.11 -34.07 25.82
C ALA A 359 -0.38 -33.00 24.86
N ALA A 360 -0.65 -31.80 25.36
CA ALA A 360 -1.02 -30.65 24.51
C ALA A 360 0.10 -30.24 23.53
N LEU A 361 1.38 -30.35 23.91
CA LEU A 361 2.50 -30.14 22.98
C LEU A 361 2.49 -31.10 21.80
N LYS A 362 2.12 -32.38 22.01
CA LYS A 362 1.99 -33.36 20.93
C LYS A 362 0.89 -33.01 19.94
N GLU A 363 -0.23 -32.45 20.42
CA GLU A 363 -1.29 -31.96 19.54
C GLU A 363 -0.81 -30.74 18.73
N LEU A 364 -0.12 -29.78 19.36
CA LEU A 364 0.46 -28.63 18.67
C LEU A 364 1.44 -29.04 17.56
N LEU A 365 2.22 -30.11 17.75
CA LEU A 365 3.09 -30.63 16.68
C LEU A 365 2.30 -31.08 15.44
N ARG A 366 1.05 -31.52 15.58
CA ARG A 366 0.17 -31.83 14.45
C ARG A 366 -0.27 -30.54 13.75
N ASP A 367 -0.57 -29.49 14.54
CA ASP A 367 -0.92 -28.17 14.00
C ASP A 367 0.25 -27.57 13.19
N TYR A 368 1.49 -27.63 13.69
CA TYR A 368 2.65 -27.17 12.93
C TYR A 368 2.82 -27.89 11.58
N LYS A 369 2.63 -29.23 11.55
CA LYS A 369 2.70 -30.02 10.31
C LYS A 369 1.56 -29.67 9.34
N GLU A 370 0.36 -29.53 9.86
CA GLU A 370 -0.79 -29.18 9.05
C GLU A 370 -0.67 -27.76 8.48
N LEU A 371 -0.20 -26.80 9.29
CA LEU A 371 0.08 -25.45 8.87
C LEU A 371 1.08 -25.42 7.69
N GLU A 372 2.17 -26.18 7.75
CA GLU A 372 3.14 -26.25 6.65
C GLU A 372 2.48 -26.70 5.33
N LYS A 373 1.55 -27.67 5.39
CA LYS A 373 0.80 -28.12 4.22
C LYS A 373 -0.12 -27.02 3.67
N ARG A 374 -0.86 -26.31 4.55
CA ARG A 374 -1.76 -25.23 4.17
C ARG A 374 -0.99 -24.05 3.59
N LEU A 375 0.18 -23.71 4.14
CA LEU A 375 1.05 -22.67 3.59
C LEU A 375 1.55 -23.02 2.18
N LYS A 376 1.85 -24.30 1.88
CA LYS A 376 2.21 -24.73 0.52
C LYS A 376 1.03 -24.60 -0.47
N VAL A 377 -0.20 -24.80 -0.01
CA VAL A 377 -1.40 -24.60 -0.84
C VAL A 377 -1.60 -23.11 -1.10
N PHE A 378 -1.53 -22.28 -0.06
CA PHE A 378 -1.62 -20.84 -0.17
C PHE A 378 -0.57 -20.29 -1.14
N TYR A 379 0.70 -20.66 -0.99
CA TYR A 379 1.79 -20.23 -1.86
C TYR A 379 1.49 -20.51 -3.34
N ARG A 380 1.03 -21.72 -3.68
CA ARG A 380 0.71 -22.07 -5.08
C ARG A 380 -0.44 -21.26 -5.66
N LEU A 381 -1.48 -20.99 -4.86
CA LEU A 381 -2.61 -20.17 -5.29
C LEU A 381 -2.22 -18.70 -5.42
N PHE A 382 -1.37 -18.21 -4.52
CA PHE A 382 -0.83 -16.86 -4.58
C PHE A 382 0.09 -16.66 -5.79
N LEU A 383 0.95 -17.62 -6.12
CA LEU A 383 1.73 -17.60 -7.36
C LEU A 383 0.82 -17.56 -8.60
N THR A 384 -0.21 -18.40 -8.64
CA THR A 384 -1.19 -18.39 -9.75
C THR A 384 -1.93 -17.05 -9.86
N GLN A 385 -2.23 -16.39 -8.75
CA GLN A 385 -2.80 -15.06 -8.74
C GLN A 385 -1.81 -14.04 -9.31
N TRP A 386 -0.55 -14.06 -8.85
CA TRP A 386 0.50 -13.17 -9.32
C TRP A 386 0.71 -13.27 -10.82
N GLU A 387 0.85 -14.48 -11.36
CA GLU A 387 1.03 -14.72 -12.79
C GLU A 387 -0.14 -14.23 -13.66
N LYS A 388 -1.33 -14.08 -13.10
CA LYS A 388 -2.50 -13.51 -13.78
C LYS A 388 -2.51 -11.99 -13.81
N GLU A 389 -1.93 -11.36 -12.82
CA GLU A 389 -2.09 -9.92 -12.57
C GLU A 389 -0.80 -9.13 -12.81
N CYS A 390 0.35 -9.77 -12.66
CA CYS A 390 1.66 -9.14 -12.66
C CYS A 390 2.63 -9.85 -13.60
N LYS A 391 3.72 -9.15 -13.93
CA LYS A 391 4.91 -9.78 -14.51
C LYS A 391 5.62 -10.62 -13.43
N PRO A 392 6.49 -11.59 -13.81
CA PRO A 392 7.20 -12.45 -12.85
C PRO A 392 8.05 -11.69 -11.85
N ASN A 393 8.63 -10.56 -12.27
CA ASN A 393 9.54 -9.75 -11.44
C ASN A 393 8.87 -9.30 -10.13
N GLY A 394 9.57 -9.49 -9.02
CA GLY A 394 9.08 -9.14 -7.68
C GLY A 394 8.58 -10.34 -6.88
N PHE A 395 8.11 -11.41 -7.54
CA PHE A 395 7.61 -12.59 -6.82
C PHE A 395 8.70 -13.31 -6.03
N GLU A 396 9.97 -13.18 -6.43
CA GLU A 396 11.11 -13.73 -5.68
C GLU A 396 11.17 -13.21 -4.23
N LYS A 397 10.58 -12.07 -3.92
CA LYS A 397 10.45 -11.58 -2.54
C LYS A 397 9.47 -12.44 -1.73
N HIS A 398 8.40 -12.89 -2.38
CA HIS A 398 7.42 -13.80 -1.77
C HIS A 398 7.96 -15.22 -1.62
N ASP A 399 8.80 -15.68 -2.55
CA ASP A 399 9.55 -16.93 -2.41
C ASP A 399 10.39 -16.92 -1.13
N ILE A 400 11.12 -15.82 -0.89
CA ILE A 400 11.96 -15.65 0.30
C ILE A 400 11.08 -15.55 1.56
N ARG A 401 10.02 -14.71 1.55
CA ARG A 401 9.16 -14.47 2.72
C ARG A 401 8.39 -15.73 3.12
N LEU A 402 7.69 -16.36 2.17
CA LEU A 402 6.88 -17.56 2.44
C LEU A 402 7.76 -18.81 2.62
N GLY A 403 8.86 -18.91 1.88
CA GLY A 403 9.86 -19.96 2.07
C GLY A 403 10.50 -19.89 3.45
N GLY A 404 10.90 -18.70 3.91
CA GLY A 404 11.41 -18.46 5.25
C GLY A 404 10.38 -18.78 6.33
N LEU A 405 9.12 -18.37 6.16
CA LEU A 405 8.03 -18.72 7.08
C LEU A 405 7.85 -20.25 7.20
N MET A 406 7.75 -20.96 6.07
CA MET A 406 7.60 -22.42 6.07
C MET A 406 8.80 -23.11 6.74
N GLN A 407 10.02 -22.64 6.49
CA GLN A 407 11.21 -23.16 7.13
C GLN A 407 11.22 -22.87 8.64
N ARG A 408 10.78 -21.68 9.09
CA ARG A 408 10.69 -21.34 10.52
C ARG A 408 9.64 -22.20 11.22
N ILE A 409 8.47 -22.42 10.63
CA ILE A 409 7.44 -23.33 11.17
C ILE A 409 7.99 -24.75 11.37
N ARG A 410 8.72 -25.28 10.39
CA ARG A 410 9.39 -26.60 10.50
C ARG A 410 10.47 -26.59 11.58
N HIS A 411 11.25 -25.53 11.71
CA HIS A 411 12.27 -25.38 12.74
C HIS A 411 11.65 -25.38 14.14
N CYS A 412 10.60 -24.59 14.37
CA CYS A 412 9.86 -24.59 15.64
C CYS A 412 9.30 -26.01 15.98
N HIS A 413 8.70 -26.68 14.98
CA HIS A 413 8.24 -28.04 15.14
C HIS A 413 9.38 -29.00 15.62
N ASN A 414 10.57 -28.90 15.03
CA ASN A 414 11.70 -29.75 15.37
C ASN A 414 12.19 -29.45 16.79
N ILE A 415 12.32 -28.18 17.18
CA ILE A 415 12.70 -27.77 18.54
C ILE A 415 11.71 -28.32 19.58
N LEU A 416 10.39 -28.17 19.34
CA LEU A 416 9.36 -28.75 20.25
C LEU A 416 9.44 -30.27 20.31
N SER A 417 9.74 -30.94 19.19
CA SER A 417 9.91 -32.39 19.15
C SER A 417 11.12 -32.83 19.95
N GLU A 418 12.25 -32.12 19.85
CA GLU A 418 13.47 -32.40 20.65
C GLU A 418 13.23 -32.23 22.16
N TYR A 419 12.51 -31.16 22.54
CA TYR A 419 12.12 -30.94 23.93
C TYR A 419 11.25 -32.07 24.48
N LEU A 420 10.24 -32.50 23.72
CA LEU A 420 9.34 -33.59 24.12
C LEU A 420 10.03 -34.93 24.32
N VAL A 421 11.12 -35.20 23.61
CA VAL A 421 11.90 -36.47 23.78
C VAL A 421 13.09 -36.29 24.69
N GLY A 422 13.22 -35.18 25.42
CA GLY A 422 14.28 -34.93 26.39
C GLY A 422 15.67 -34.66 25.79
N LYS A 423 15.76 -34.38 24.48
CA LYS A 423 17.03 -33.99 23.85
C LYS A 423 17.38 -32.52 24.09
N ARG A 424 16.44 -31.75 24.61
CA ARG A 424 16.59 -30.35 24.94
C ARG A 424 15.94 -30.09 26.30
N GLU A 425 16.64 -29.40 27.20
CA GLU A 425 16.18 -29.13 28.57
C GLU A 425 15.15 -27.98 28.63
N GLY A 426 15.32 -26.98 27.77
CA GLY A 426 14.43 -25.81 27.69
C GLY A 426 14.45 -25.17 26.31
N ILE A 427 13.56 -24.20 26.10
CA ILE A 427 13.44 -23.41 24.88
C ILE A 427 13.48 -21.93 25.29
N SER A 428 14.67 -21.32 25.24
CA SER A 428 14.91 -19.93 25.70
C SER A 428 13.95 -18.91 25.06
N GLU A 429 13.67 -19.02 23.77
CA GLU A 429 12.74 -18.14 23.05
C GLU A 429 11.31 -18.16 23.63
N LEU A 430 10.87 -19.27 24.28
CA LEU A 430 9.56 -19.39 24.93
C LEU A 430 9.60 -18.98 26.42
N GLU A 431 10.79 -18.86 27.00
CA GLU A 431 11.01 -18.49 28.41
C GLU A 431 11.12 -16.97 28.56
N GLU A 432 11.61 -16.29 27.53
CA GLU A 432 11.74 -14.83 27.51
C GLU A 432 10.38 -14.12 27.49
N ASP A 433 10.35 -12.89 28.00
CA ASP A 433 9.18 -12.03 27.94
C ASP A 433 8.97 -11.46 26.54
N ILE A 434 7.71 -11.44 26.11
CA ILE A 434 7.34 -10.85 24.81
C ILE A 434 7.43 -9.32 24.92
N LEU A 435 8.27 -8.72 24.09
CA LEU A 435 8.33 -7.27 23.94
C LEU A 435 7.06 -6.76 23.21
N PRO A 436 6.51 -5.61 23.61
CA PRO A 436 5.39 -5.01 22.90
C PRO A 436 5.82 -4.52 21.52
N PHE A 437 4.97 -4.73 20.50
CA PHE A 437 5.22 -4.22 19.15
C PHE A 437 5.15 -2.70 19.10
N ASN A 438 4.19 -2.11 19.81
CA ASN A 438 4.05 -0.67 19.94
C ASN A 438 4.35 -0.24 21.38
N LYS A 439 4.98 0.93 21.53
CA LYS A 439 5.10 1.58 22.84
C LYS A 439 3.70 2.03 23.27
N GLU A 440 3.12 1.34 24.22
CA GLU A 440 2.08 1.86 25.10
C GLU A 440 2.64 1.99 26.49
#